data_8655143f09115b3ab50ee2db7744a796
#
_entry.id   8655143f09115b3ab50ee2db7744a796
#
_cell.length_a   1.000
_cell.length_b   1.000
_cell.length_c   1.000
_cell.angle_alpha   90.00
_cell.angle_beta   90.00
_cell.angle_gamma   90.00
#
_symmetry.space_group_name_H-M   'P 1'
#
loop_
_entity.id
_entity.type
_entity.pdbx_description
1 polymer ?
#
loop_
_entity_poly.entity_id
_entity_poly.type
_entity_poly.pdbx_seq_one_letter_code
_entity_poly.pdbx_strand_id
1 'polypeptide(L)'
;MGSVSDLQKHFLEAVDQAAIASAEWRGKGDKMAADAAAVEAMRRTFDNVPFDGRVAIGEGERDEAPMLYIGEKLGNMIGVAGAAKIDIAVDPLECTNNCADNTPNSIAVLAAAPRGTLLHAPDCYMDKIAAGPALAGHIS
;
A
#
# COMPACT_ATOMS: atom_id res chain seq x y z
N MET A 1 -12.66 -13.45 -14.86
CA MET A 1 -12.57 -12.30 -13.91
C MET A 1 -11.50 -12.66 -12.89
N GLY A 2 -10.40 -11.92 -12.86
CA GLY A 2 -9.39 -12.10 -11.83
C GLY A 2 -9.92 -11.63 -10.46
N SER A 3 -9.66 -12.42 -9.44
CA SER A 3 -9.94 -12.06 -8.04
C SER A 3 -8.70 -11.43 -7.38
N VAL A 4 -8.84 -10.85 -6.20
CA VAL A 4 -7.69 -10.41 -5.39
C VAL A 4 -6.71 -11.56 -5.17
N SER A 5 -7.22 -12.78 -4.95
CA SER A 5 -6.38 -13.98 -4.74
C SER A 5 -5.54 -14.35 -5.97
N ASP A 6 -6.05 -14.11 -7.18
CA ASP A 6 -5.29 -14.40 -8.41
C ASP A 6 -4.11 -13.46 -8.61
N LEU A 7 -4.16 -12.28 -7.98
CA LEU A 7 -3.14 -11.23 -8.06
C LEU A 7 -2.18 -11.22 -6.85
N GLN A 8 -2.34 -12.12 -5.90
CA GLN A 8 -1.55 -12.14 -4.66
C GLN A 8 -0.04 -12.10 -4.91
N LYS A 9 0.45 -12.83 -5.92
CA LYS A 9 1.89 -12.84 -6.24
C LYS A 9 2.40 -11.47 -6.70
N HIS A 10 1.60 -10.72 -7.48
CA HIS A 10 1.95 -9.39 -7.93
C HIS A 10 1.97 -8.39 -6.77
N PHE A 11 1.03 -8.52 -5.85
CA PHE A 11 0.99 -7.67 -4.67
C PHE A 11 2.16 -7.94 -3.72
N LEU A 12 2.53 -9.22 -3.55
CA LEU A 12 3.73 -9.59 -2.81
C LEU A 12 4.99 -9.02 -3.48
N GLU A 13 5.11 -9.15 -4.81
CA GLU A 13 6.22 -8.58 -5.56
C GLU A 13 6.34 -7.05 -5.35
N ALA A 14 5.21 -6.33 -5.33
CA ALA A 14 5.24 -4.88 -5.10
C ALA A 14 5.79 -4.52 -3.70
N VAL A 15 5.42 -5.28 -2.68
CA VAL A 15 5.96 -5.14 -1.31
C VAL A 15 7.44 -5.49 -1.26
N ASP A 16 7.84 -6.60 -1.89
CA ASP A 16 9.25 -7.03 -1.94
C ASP A 16 10.13 -5.99 -2.64
N GLN A 17 9.69 -5.43 -3.77
CA GLN A 17 10.45 -4.41 -4.49
C GLN A 17 10.59 -3.11 -3.68
N ALA A 18 9.57 -2.67 -2.95
CA ALA A 18 9.67 -1.54 -2.04
C ALA A 18 10.70 -1.80 -0.93
N ALA A 19 10.64 -2.98 -0.31
CA ALA A 19 11.57 -3.37 0.75
C ALA A 19 13.02 -3.46 0.24
N ILE A 20 13.25 -4.02 -0.93
CA ILE A 20 14.57 -4.11 -1.56
C ILE A 20 15.11 -2.70 -1.85
N ALA A 21 14.31 -1.83 -2.45
CA ALA A 21 14.75 -0.49 -2.80
C ALA A 21 15.07 0.36 -1.56
N SER A 22 14.24 0.30 -0.52
CA SER A 22 14.50 1.02 0.72
C SER A 22 15.71 0.47 1.49
N ALA A 23 15.99 -0.83 1.40
CA ALA A 23 17.14 -1.46 2.04
C ALA A 23 18.49 -0.89 1.58
N GLU A 24 18.58 -0.39 0.35
CA GLU A 24 19.77 0.32 -0.17
C GLU A 24 20.07 1.61 0.61
N TRP A 25 19.07 2.18 1.27
CA TRP A 25 19.18 3.41 2.07
C TRP A 25 19.34 3.14 3.57
N ARG A 26 19.33 1.88 3.98
CA ARG A 26 19.45 1.50 5.39
C ARG A 26 20.74 2.02 6.02
N GLY A 27 20.61 2.74 7.13
CA GLY A 27 21.73 3.29 7.89
C GLY A 27 22.44 4.49 7.25
N LYS A 28 21.84 5.10 6.21
CA LYS A 28 22.41 6.29 5.55
C LYS A 28 21.93 7.61 6.14
N GLY A 29 21.02 7.59 7.11
CA GLY A 29 20.50 8.79 7.77
C GLY A 29 19.54 9.62 6.90
N ASP A 30 19.17 9.15 5.72
CA ASP A 30 18.29 9.86 4.77
C ASP A 30 16.95 9.13 4.62
N LYS A 31 16.02 9.46 5.52
CA LYS A 31 14.69 8.86 5.54
C LYS A 31 13.86 9.24 4.30
N MET A 32 14.05 10.43 3.77
CA MET A 32 13.28 10.90 2.60
C MET A 32 13.70 10.13 1.34
N ALA A 33 15.00 9.89 1.16
CA ALA A 33 15.49 9.09 0.05
C ALA A 33 15.09 7.61 0.18
N ALA A 34 15.09 7.06 1.41
CA ALA A 34 14.62 5.69 1.66
C ALA A 34 13.14 5.53 1.30
N ASP A 35 12.32 6.47 1.72
CA ASP A 35 10.90 6.51 1.44
C ASP A 35 10.62 6.66 -0.07
N ALA A 36 11.22 7.64 -0.71
CA ALA A 36 11.06 7.87 -2.15
C ALA A 36 11.46 6.64 -2.98
N ALA A 37 12.52 5.93 -2.59
CA ALA A 37 12.94 4.71 -3.26
C ALA A 37 11.90 3.58 -3.14
N ALA A 38 11.30 3.41 -1.95
CA ALA A 38 10.24 2.43 -1.72
C ALA A 38 8.98 2.75 -2.53
N VAL A 39 8.53 4.02 -2.47
CA VAL A 39 7.37 4.51 -3.21
C VAL A 39 7.53 4.28 -4.71
N GLU A 40 8.67 4.68 -5.27
CA GLU A 40 8.94 4.52 -6.71
C GLU A 40 8.96 3.04 -7.13
N ALA A 41 9.62 2.18 -6.35
CA ALA A 41 9.72 0.76 -6.65
C ALA A 41 8.35 0.06 -6.59
N MET A 42 7.57 0.31 -5.55
CA MET A 42 6.21 -0.22 -5.43
C MET A 42 5.33 0.26 -6.58
N ARG A 43 5.34 1.56 -6.86
CA ARG A 43 4.53 2.17 -7.93
C ARG A 43 4.83 1.58 -9.29
N ARG A 44 6.10 1.43 -9.66
CA ARG A 44 6.53 0.84 -10.95
C ARG A 44 6.11 -0.62 -11.08
N THR A 45 6.13 -1.38 -10.00
CA THR A 45 5.70 -2.77 -10.03
C THR A 45 4.24 -2.89 -10.44
N PHE A 46 3.38 -1.98 -10.00
CA PHE A 46 1.97 -1.97 -10.39
C PHE A 46 1.73 -1.75 -11.88
N ASP A 47 2.62 -1.09 -12.62
CA ASP A 47 2.44 -0.85 -14.05
C ASP A 47 2.25 -2.14 -14.88
N ASN A 48 2.76 -3.26 -14.38
CA ASN A 48 2.67 -4.55 -15.05
C ASN A 48 1.58 -5.48 -14.50
N VAL A 49 0.85 -5.05 -13.48
CA VAL A 49 -0.19 -5.88 -12.85
C VAL A 49 -1.49 -5.82 -13.66
N PRO A 50 -2.07 -6.99 -14.03
CA PRO A 50 -3.26 -7.03 -14.89
C PRO A 50 -4.55 -6.77 -14.09
N PHE A 51 -4.77 -5.53 -13.67
CA PHE A 51 -5.94 -5.09 -12.93
C PHE A 51 -6.30 -3.63 -13.24
N ASP A 52 -7.52 -3.24 -12.89
CA ASP A 52 -7.97 -1.86 -12.80
C ASP A 52 -7.90 -1.46 -11.33
N GLY A 53 -6.73 -1.00 -10.90
CA GLY A 53 -6.43 -0.65 -9.52
C GLY A 53 -6.74 0.81 -9.17
N ARG A 54 -6.94 1.07 -7.89
CA ARG A 54 -7.05 2.42 -7.35
C ARG A 54 -6.47 2.46 -5.94
N VAL A 55 -5.67 3.46 -5.65
CA VAL A 55 -5.21 3.75 -4.29
C VAL A 55 -6.38 4.29 -3.48
N ALA A 56 -6.77 3.59 -2.43
CA ALA A 56 -7.80 4.03 -1.47
C ALA A 56 -7.18 4.71 -0.25
N ILE A 57 -6.02 4.21 0.20
CA ILE A 57 -5.18 4.80 1.25
C ILE A 57 -3.74 4.72 0.75
N GLY A 58 -3.01 5.82 0.79
CA GLY A 58 -1.64 5.90 0.24
C GLY A 58 -0.83 7.04 0.84
N GLU A 59 0.06 7.61 0.06
CA GLU A 59 1.07 8.60 0.48
C GLU A 59 0.52 10.01 0.76
N GLY A 60 -0.77 10.22 0.64
CA GLY A 60 -1.41 11.51 0.85
C GLY A 60 -2.32 11.90 -0.31
N GLU A 61 -2.73 13.16 -0.33
CA GLU A 61 -3.54 13.71 -1.40
C GLU A 61 -2.71 13.98 -2.66
N ARG A 62 -3.37 14.08 -3.80
CA ARG A 62 -2.72 14.23 -5.11
C ARG A 62 -1.75 15.41 -5.20
N ASP A 63 -2.05 16.48 -4.48
CA ASP A 63 -1.24 17.72 -4.52
C ASP A 63 -0.01 17.63 -3.59
N GLU A 64 0.06 16.61 -2.71
CA GLU A 64 1.10 16.42 -1.71
C GLU A 64 2.05 15.28 -2.06
N ALA A 65 1.55 14.24 -2.75
CA ALA A 65 2.32 13.05 -3.11
C ALA A 65 2.47 12.91 -4.64
N PRO A 66 3.68 12.70 -5.16
CA PRO A 66 3.91 12.53 -6.60
C PRO A 66 3.41 11.18 -7.13
N MET A 67 3.36 10.15 -6.27
CA MET A 67 2.96 8.77 -6.58
C MET A 67 2.22 8.15 -5.41
N LEU A 68 1.43 7.11 -5.70
CA LEU A 68 0.61 6.38 -4.71
C LEU A 68 -0.34 7.28 -3.91
N TYR A 69 -0.72 8.42 -4.50
CA TYR A 69 -1.70 9.33 -3.88
C TYR A 69 -3.11 8.74 -3.91
N ILE A 70 -3.96 9.20 -3.00
CA ILE A 70 -5.35 8.78 -2.91
C ILE A 70 -6.08 9.03 -4.24
N GLY A 71 -6.67 7.98 -4.80
CA GLY A 71 -7.35 8.00 -6.10
C GLY A 71 -6.48 7.70 -7.31
N GLU A 72 -5.16 7.56 -7.16
CA GLU A 72 -4.28 7.18 -8.27
C GLU A 72 -4.73 5.85 -8.87
N LYS A 73 -4.72 5.79 -10.21
CA LYS A 73 -5.04 4.57 -10.96
C LYS A 73 -3.78 3.75 -11.18
N LEU A 74 -3.89 2.45 -10.96
CA LEU A 74 -2.79 1.50 -11.02
C LEU A 74 -3.15 0.29 -11.88
N GLY A 75 -2.12 -0.34 -12.44
CA GLY A 75 -2.29 -1.53 -13.28
C GLY A 75 -2.40 -1.22 -14.76
N ASN A 76 -2.28 -2.27 -15.56
CA ASN A 76 -2.29 -2.16 -17.03
C ASN A 76 -3.66 -2.44 -17.68
N MET A 77 -4.71 -2.66 -16.88
CA MET A 77 -6.07 -2.92 -17.37
C MET A 77 -7.08 -1.86 -16.92
N ILE A 78 -6.63 -0.62 -16.72
CA ILE A 78 -7.49 0.49 -16.33
C ILE A 78 -8.59 0.72 -17.37
N GLY A 79 -9.86 0.66 -16.93
CA GLY A 79 -11.02 0.86 -17.81
C GLY A 79 -11.33 -0.30 -18.76
N VAL A 80 -10.56 -1.37 -18.73
CA VAL A 80 -10.81 -2.56 -19.56
C VAL A 80 -12.02 -3.33 -19.03
N ALA A 81 -12.96 -3.69 -19.91
CA ALA A 81 -14.13 -4.46 -19.54
C ALA A 81 -13.71 -5.84 -19.01
N GLY A 82 -14.26 -6.22 -17.85
CA GLY A 82 -13.93 -7.50 -17.20
C GLY A 82 -12.64 -7.51 -16.38
N ALA A 83 -11.87 -6.41 -16.36
CA ALA A 83 -10.71 -6.29 -15.46
C ALA A 83 -11.12 -6.38 -14.00
N ALA A 84 -10.26 -6.98 -13.18
CA ALA A 84 -10.44 -6.97 -11.73
C ALA A 84 -10.35 -5.54 -11.20
N LYS A 85 -11.43 -5.04 -10.60
CA LYS A 85 -11.46 -3.72 -9.97
C LYS A 85 -11.09 -3.86 -8.51
N ILE A 86 -9.92 -3.31 -8.13
CA ILE A 86 -9.34 -3.50 -6.80
C ILE A 86 -8.95 -2.15 -6.23
N ASP A 87 -9.29 -1.94 -4.96
CA ASP A 87 -8.75 -0.86 -4.15
C ASP A 87 -7.56 -1.39 -3.33
N ILE A 88 -6.53 -0.56 -3.21
CA ILE A 88 -5.34 -0.83 -2.43
C ILE A 88 -5.12 0.24 -1.37
N ALA A 89 -4.65 -0.21 -0.20
CA ALA A 89 -4.08 0.61 0.84
C ALA A 89 -2.61 0.26 0.93
N VAL A 90 -1.73 1.24 0.88
CA VAL A 90 -0.27 1.04 0.86
C VAL A 90 0.42 1.93 1.88
N ASP A 91 1.50 1.41 2.42
CA ASP A 91 2.58 2.15 3.04
C ASP A 91 3.89 1.50 2.57
N PRO A 92 4.59 2.09 1.58
CA PRO A 92 5.79 1.49 0.99
C PRO A 92 6.95 1.37 1.96
N LEU A 93 7.02 2.24 2.98
CA LEU A 93 8.05 2.19 4.02
C LEU A 93 7.53 2.72 5.37
N GLU A 94 6.76 1.93 6.08
CA GLU A 94 6.37 2.20 7.47
C GLU A 94 7.61 2.26 8.36
N CYS A 95 7.67 3.27 9.24
CA CYS A 95 8.80 3.59 10.10
C CYS A 95 10.08 3.96 9.33
N THR A 96 10.00 4.97 8.47
CA THR A 96 11.10 5.47 7.64
C THR A 96 12.38 5.82 8.43
N ASN A 97 12.24 6.37 9.65
CA ASN A 97 13.37 6.65 10.53
C ASN A 97 14.15 5.38 10.88
N ASN A 98 13.47 4.28 11.17
CA ASN A 98 14.13 3.02 11.51
C ASN A 98 14.99 2.49 10.36
N CYS A 99 14.54 2.63 9.12
CA CYS A 99 15.34 2.30 7.95
C CYS A 99 16.57 3.20 7.86
N ALA A 100 16.38 4.52 7.93
CA ALA A 100 17.47 5.50 7.83
C ALA A 100 18.54 5.30 8.92
N ASP A 101 18.13 4.95 10.13
CA ASP A 101 19.00 4.80 11.30
C ASP A 101 19.54 3.36 11.49
N ASN A 102 19.21 2.43 10.57
CA ASN A 102 19.56 1.01 10.68
C ASN A 102 19.05 0.35 11.97
N THR A 103 17.85 0.71 12.40
CA THR A 103 17.17 0.08 13.53
C THR A 103 16.08 -0.89 13.03
N PRO A 104 15.66 -1.87 13.83
CA PRO A 104 14.67 -2.85 13.41
C PRO A 104 13.26 -2.24 13.26
N ASN A 105 12.35 -3.01 12.65
CA ASN A 105 10.91 -2.76 12.54
C ASN A 105 10.48 -1.71 11.49
N SER A 106 11.26 -1.50 10.44
CA SER A 106 10.72 -0.94 9.19
C SER A 106 10.08 -2.06 8.38
N ILE A 107 8.93 -1.78 7.78
CA ILE A 107 8.21 -2.73 6.93
C ILE A 107 7.66 -2.03 5.69
N ALA A 108 7.50 -2.78 4.60
CA ALA A 108 6.65 -2.40 3.48
C ALA A 108 5.33 -3.16 3.59
N VAL A 109 4.20 -2.50 3.43
CA VAL A 109 2.89 -3.12 3.66
C VAL A 109 1.87 -2.72 2.60
N LEU A 110 0.99 -3.67 2.27
CA LEU A 110 -0.09 -3.48 1.33
C LEU A 110 -1.32 -4.28 1.77
N ALA A 111 -2.50 -3.68 1.63
CA ALA A 111 -3.77 -4.38 1.68
C ALA A 111 -4.53 -4.18 0.36
N ALA A 112 -5.14 -5.24 -0.14
CA ALA A 112 -5.92 -5.20 -1.38
C ALA A 112 -7.30 -5.83 -1.17
N ALA A 113 -8.33 -5.20 -1.73
CA ALA A 113 -9.71 -5.69 -1.64
C ALA A 113 -10.52 -5.30 -2.88
N PRO A 114 -11.64 -5.96 -3.17
CA PRO A 114 -12.55 -5.54 -4.22
C PRO A 114 -12.91 -4.06 -4.07
N ARG A 115 -13.02 -3.35 -5.19
CA ARG A 115 -13.27 -1.90 -5.18
C ARG A 115 -14.48 -1.51 -4.34
N GLY A 116 -14.28 -0.55 -3.43
CA GLY A 116 -15.30 0.00 -2.55
C GLY A 116 -15.56 -0.82 -1.28
N THR A 117 -14.72 -1.83 -0.97
CA THR A 117 -14.86 -2.65 0.24
C THR A 117 -13.83 -2.35 1.34
N LEU A 118 -12.79 -1.56 1.05
CA LEU A 118 -11.89 -1.06 2.08
C LEU A 118 -12.59 0.03 2.90
N LEU A 119 -12.29 0.06 4.19
CA LEU A 119 -12.73 1.16 5.06
C LEU A 119 -12.13 2.47 4.54
N HIS A 120 -12.98 3.42 4.20
CA HIS A 120 -12.56 4.76 3.83
C HIS A 120 -12.38 5.58 5.11
N ALA A 121 -11.18 5.59 5.65
CA ALA A 121 -10.81 6.27 6.88
C ALA A 121 -9.77 7.35 6.59
N PRO A 122 -9.71 8.42 7.40
CA PRO A 122 -8.63 9.39 7.32
C PRO A 122 -7.29 8.72 7.62
N ASP A 123 -6.22 9.23 7.01
CA ASP A 123 -4.85 8.80 7.26
C ASP A 123 -4.40 9.33 8.63
N CYS A 124 -4.70 8.56 9.67
CA CYS A 124 -4.35 8.90 11.05
C CYS A 124 -4.30 7.64 11.94
N TYR A 125 -3.58 7.75 13.04
CA TYR A 125 -3.64 6.73 14.09
C TYR A 125 -5.02 6.70 14.73
N MET A 126 -5.51 5.50 15.00
CA MET A 126 -6.83 5.28 15.59
C MET A 126 -6.74 4.23 16.70
N ASP A 127 -7.50 4.43 17.77
CA ASP A 127 -7.75 3.38 18.75
C ASP A 127 -8.65 2.31 18.13
N LYS A 128 -8.27 1.04 18.32
CA LYS A 128 -8.99 -0.11 17.74
C LYS A 128 -9.34 -1.09 18.84
N ILE A 129 -10.60 -1.50 18.88
CA ILE A 129 -11.08 -2.56 19.76
C ILE A 129 -11.50 -3.75 18.90
N ALA A 130 -11.02 -4.93 19.26
CA ALA A 130 -11.44 -6.19 18.66
C ALA A 130 -11.92 -7.14 19.75
N ALA A 131 -13.05 -7.78 19.57
CA ALA A 131 -13.62 -8.74 20.50
C ALA A 131 -14.20 -9.94 19.77
N GLY A 132 -14.35 -11.07 20.50
CA GLY A 132 -14.96 -12.27 19.94
C GLY A 132 -16.46 -12.10 19.64
N PRO A 133 -17.07 -13.02 18.87
CA PRO A 133 -18.46 -12.94 18.44
C PRO A 133 -19.50 -12.80 19.55
N ALA A 134 -19.18 -13.32 20.76
CA ALA A 134 -20.06 -13.21 21.92
C ALA A 134 -20.31 -11.77 22.39
N LEU A 135 -19.44 -10.82 22.00
CA LEU A 135 -19.57 -9.39 22.34
C LEU A 135 -20.07 -8.54 21.16
N ALA A 136 -20.45 -9.17 20.06
CA ALA A 136 -21.02 -8.45 18.92
C ALA A 136 -22.29 -7.69 19.34
N GLY A 137 -22.32 -6.38 19.06
CA GLY A 137 -23.43 -5.50 19.45
C GLY A 137 -23.38 -4.96 20.88
N HIS A 138 -22.38 -5.35 21.68
CA HIS A 138 -22.17 -4.83 23.04
C HIS A 138 -21.06 -3.79 23.11
N ILE A 139 -20.24 -3.70 22.08
CA ILE A 139 -19.19 -2.69 21.92
C ILE A 139 -19.39 -1.96 20.59
N SER A 140 -19.18 -0.65 20.59
CA SER A 140 -19.29 0.23 19.41
C SER A 140 -18.13 1.23 19.38
#